data_43daf7f8977228ba97d600919e573d5d
#
_entry.id   43daf7f8977228ba97d600919e573d5d
#
_cell.length_a   1.000
_cell.length_b   1.000
_cell.length_c   1.000
_cell.angle_alpha   90.00
_cell.angle_beta   90.00
_cell.angle_gamma   90.00
#
_symmetry.space_group_name_H-M   'P 1'
#
loop_
_entity.id
_entity.type
_entity.pdbx_description
1 polymer ?
#
loop_
_entity_poly.entity_id
_entity_poly.type
_entity_poly.pdbx_seq_one_letter_code
_entity_poly.pdbx_strand_id
1 'polypeptide(L)'
;MSGTVEYRRVLLDGAAVQVVRHGDTLLAGDGREIGVDEAVHLPPTTPSKIVAVHLNYASRTREFKSRLPPAPTYFHKPVTALNAHKGAVVRPRGCKWLNYEGEIVVVIGRTCRNVSPDMAGDYIAGYTIGNDFGLHDFRDTDAGSMLRVKGSDTLAPVGPGLVMGWDFHGKTLRTLVNGDVVQEGSTDEMEWDMLYLVADIARTITLLPGDLLFTGTPANSRPVQPGDVVEVEVEGLGRLTNHVVEGPNAIRADVGAQPSESEEVVSTALGGDWEFRGVRTPSKDLYPSTVDPSTVDASTVTAAAEERE
;
A
#
# COMPACT_ATOMS: atom_id res chain seq x y z
N MET A 1 -16.28 -8.04 -26.08
CA MET A 1 -15.08 -7.90 -25.24
C MET A 1 -14.80 -6.39 -25.18
N SER A 2 -15.17 -5.71 -24.10
CA SER A 2 -14.74 -4.31 -23.91
C SER A 2 -13.26 -4.35 -23.58
N GLY A 3 -12.43 -3.74 -24.42
CA GLY A 3 -11.01 -3.61 -24.15
C GLY A 3 -10.75 -2.80 -22.86
N THR A 4 -9.56 -2.95 -22.28
CA THR A 4 -9.12 -2.12 -21.16
C THR A 4 -9.00 -0.66 -21.58
N VAL A 5 -9.37 0.27 -20.70
CA VAL A 5 -9.22 1.71 -20.89
C VAL A 5 -8.41 2.27 -19.73
N GLU A 6 -7.35 3.03 -20.05
CA GLU A 6 -6.51 3.69 -19.05
C GLU A 6 -6.86 5.19 -18.97
N TYR A 7 -7.31 5.63 -17.81
CA TYR A 7 -7.51 7.02 -17.46
C TYR A 7 -6.35 7.53 -16.63
N ARG A 8 -5.85 8.72 -16.94
CA ARG A 8 -4.85 9.43 -16.10
C ARG A 8 -5.40 10.76 -15.64
N ARG A 9 -4.79 11.28 -14.58
CA ARG A 9 -4.96 12.67 -14.17
C ARG A 9 -3.62 13.38 -14.35
N VAL A 10 -3.65 14.52 -15.00
CA VAL A 10 -2.46 15.32 -15.28
C VAL A 10 -2.72 16.80 -14.95
N LEU A 11 -1.66 17.54 -14.72
CA LEU A 11 -1.72 18.98 -14.57
C LEU A 11 -1.58 19.63 -15.96
N LEU A 12 -2.62 20.33 -16.42
CA LEU A 12 -2.61 21.13 -17.65
C LEU A 12 -3.02 22.56 -17.31
N ASP A 13 -2.18 23.53 -17.67
CA ASP A 13 -2.42 24.95 -17.41
C ASP A 13 -2.78 25.28 -15.95
N GLY A 14 -2.14 24.55 -15.00
CA GLY A 14 -2.39 24.71 -13.57
C GLY A 14 -3.65 24.01 -13.03
N ALA A 15 -4.42 23.33 -13.88
CA ALA A 15 -5.62 22.59 -13.50
C ALA A 15 -5.42 21.07 -13.59
N ALA A 16 -6.04 20.32 -12.66
CA ALA A 16 -6.10 18.86 -12.74
C ALA A 16 -7.11 18.44 -13.81
N VAL A 17 -6.65 17.75 -14.84
CA VAL A 17 -7.47 17.32 -15.98
C VAL A 17 -7.42 15.80 -16.08
N GLN A 18 -8.59 15.18 -16.29
CA GLN A 18 -8.68 13.76 -16.61
C GLN A 18 -8.45 13.56 -18.12
N VAL A 19 -7.60 12.59 -18.46
CA VAL A 19 -7.22 12.27 -19.84
C VAL A 19 -7.31 10.77 -20.05
N VAL A 20 -7.48 10.36 -21.30
CA VAL A 20 -7.45 8.95 -21.74
C VAL A 20 -6.14 8.68 -22.43
N ARG A 21 -5.49 7.55 -22.13
CA ARG A 21 -4.26 7.15 -22.79
C ARG A 21 -4.56 6.49 -24.14
N HIS A 22 -3.86 6.94 -25.18
CA HIS A 22 -3.82 6.36 -26.51
C HIS A 22 -2.36 6.16 -26.95
N GLY A 23 -1.80 4.96 -26.73
CA GLY A 23 -0.38 4.71 -26.96
C GLY A 23 0.51 5.62 -26.10
N ASP A 24 1.31 6.46 -26.76
CA ASP A 24 2.22 7.42 -26.09
C ASP A 24 1.62 8.82 -25.94
N THR A 25 0.32 8.97 -26.20
CA THR A 25 -0.40 10.25 -26.10
C THR A 25 -1.51 10.15 -25.05
N LEU A 26 -1.75 11.25 -24.35
CA LEU A 26 -2.84 11.48 -23.41
C LEU A 26 -3.81 12.48 -24.02
N LEU A 27 -5.08 12.12 -24.20
CA LEU A 27 -6.12 12.91 -24.81
C LEU A 27 -7.08 13.46 -23.75
N ALA A 28 -7.19 14.76 -23.68
CA ALA A 28 -8.18 15.45 -22.84
C ALA A 28 -9.56 15.53 -23.52
N GLY A 29 -10.63 15.68 -22.73
CA GLY A 29 -12.00 15.78 -23.26
C GLY A 29 -12.27 16.98 -24.16
N ASP A 30 -11.43 18.02 -24.11
CA ASP A 30 -11.49 19.22 -24.96
C ASP A 30 -10.64 19.08 -26.24
N GLY A 31 -10.05 17.90 -26.48
CA GLY A 31 -9.24 17.59 -27.66
C GLY A 31 -7.75 17.95 -27.54
N ARG A 32 -7.28 18.47 -26.40
CA ARG A 32 -5.85 18.68 -26.17
C ARG A 32 -5.13 17.36 -26.02
N GLU A 33 -3.94 17.27 -26.59
CA GLU A 33 -3.05 16.13 -26.52
C GLU A 33 -1.75 16.50 -25.81
N ILE A 34 -1.20 15.56 -25.03
CA ILE A 34 0.10 15.69 -24.38
C ILE A 34 0.83 14.36 -24.43
N GLY A 35 2.14 14.37 -24.64
CA GLY A 35 2.96 13.15 -24.56
C GLY A 35 2.96 12.56 -23.16
N VAL A 36 2.91 11.24 -23.06
CA VAL A 36 2.94 10.53 -21.77
C VAL A 36 4.15 10.92 -20.93
N ASP A 37 5.32 11.11 -21.58
CA ASP A 37 6.55 11.44 -20.88
C ASP A 37 6.66 12.91 -20.49
N GLU A 38 5.95 13.79 -21.19
CA GLU A 38 5.94 15.25 -20.96
C GLU A 38 4.92 15.63 -19.87
N ALA A 39 3.95 14.76 -19.60
CA ALA A 39 2.86 15.05 -18.67
C ALA A 39 3.34 15.15 -17.22
N VAL A 40 2.83 16.14 -16.50
CA VAL A 40 2.92 16.21 -15.04
C VAL A 40 1.78 15.37 -14.47
N HIS A 41 2.12 14.17 -14.01
CA HIS A 41 1.13 13.22 -13.51
C HIS A 41 0.64 13.60 -12.11
N LEU A 42 -0.64 13.35 -11.88
CA LEU A 42 -1.29 13.40 -10.58
C LEU A 42 -1.74 11.98 -10.20
N PRO A 43 -1.97 11.70 -8.91
CA PRO A 43 -2.60 10.45 -8.53
C PRO A 43 -3.91 10.25 -9.31
N PRO A 44 -4.23 9.02 -9.77
CA PRO A 44 -5.38 8.78 -10.65
C PRO A 44 -6.73 9.14 -10.00
N THR A 45 -6.76 9.25 -8.69
CA THR A 45 -7.94 9.61 -7.90
C THR A 45 -7.58 10.51 -6.71
N THR A 46 -8.61 11.03 -6.03
CA THR A 46 -8.50 11.78 -4.75
C THR A 46 -9.27 11.02 -3.69
N PRO A 47 -8.64 10.08 -2.99
CA PRO A 47 -9.31 9.22 -2.02
C PRO A 47 -9.74 9.97 -0.77
N SER A 48 -10.82 9.52 -0.13
CA SER A 48 -11.16 9.94 1.23
C SER A 48 -10.34 9.19 2.27
N LYS A 49 -9.90 7.97 1.92
CA LYS A 49 -9.02 7.12 2.72
C LYS A 49 -8.20 6.20 1.85
N ILE A 50 -7.06 5.78 2.40
CA ILE A 50 -6.16 4.78 1.84
C ILE A 50 -6.04 3.66 2.88
N VAL A 51 -6.46 2.46 2.51
CA VAL A 51 -6.36 1.27 3.35
C VAL A 51 -5.36 0.31 2.72
N ALA A 52 -4.56 -0.37 3.52
CA ALA A 52 -3.61 -1.36 3.05
C ALA A 52 -3.72 -2.65 3.87
N VAL A 53 -3.54 -3.81 3.24
CA VAL A 53 -3.56 -5.11 3.89
C VAL A 53 -2.15 -5.54 4.31
N HIS A 54 -2.04 -6.16 5.49
CA HIS A 54 -0.80 -6.82 5.91
C HIS A 54 -0.67 -8.22 5.32
N LEU A 55 0.55 -8.62 4.93
CA LEU A 55 0.95 -10.01 4.69
C LEU A 55 -0.02 -10.81 3.77
N ASN A 56 -0.33 -10.26 2.60
CA ASN A 56 -1.26 -10.89 1.67
C ASN A 56 -0.58 -11.77 0.59
N TYR A 57 0.73 -11.92 0.62
CA TYR A 57 1.46 -12.82 -0.28
C TYR A 57 2.14 -13.93 0.51
N ALA A 58 1.95 -15.19 0.07
CA ALA A 58 2.55 -16.37 0.68
C ALA A 58 4.09 -16.26 0.76
N SER A 59 4.73 -15.66 -0.24
CA SER A 59 6.19 -15.41 -0.25
C SER A 59 6.61 -14.48 0.91
N ARG A 60 5.85 -13.41 1.17
CA ARG A 60 6.13 -12.44 2.24
C ARG A 60 5.92 -13.06 3.62
N THR A 61 4.87 -13.86 3.80
CA THR A 61 4.60 -14.59 5.04
C THR A 61 5.74 -15.56 5.37
N ARG A 62 6.25 -16.28 4.37
CA ARG A 62 7.42 -17.18 4.52
C ARG A 62 8.70 -16.42 4.87
N GLU A 63 8.96 -15.27 4.23
CA GLU A 63 10.13 -14.44 4.48
C GLU A 63 10.23 -14.04 5.96
N PHE A 64 9.13 -13.57 6.53
CA PHE A 64 9.08 -13.20 7.95
C PHE A 64 8.92 -14.39 8.90
N LYS A 65 8.77 -15.61 8.39
CA LYS A 65 8.44 -16.80 9.19
C LYS A 65 7.22 -16.54 10.09
N SER A 66 6.31 -15.71 9.61
CA SER A 66 5.11 -15.31 10.33
C SER A 66 4.00 -16.33 10.10
N ARG A 67 3.09 -16.43 11.07
CA ARG A 67 1.86 -17.19 10.90
C ARG A 67 0.83 -16.29 10.23
N LEU A 68 0.19 -16.79 9.18
CA LEU A 68 -0.92 -16.08 8.55
C LEU A 68 -2.08 -15.95 9.56
N PRO A 69 -2.64 -14.75 9.76
CA PRO A 69 -3.83 -14.60 10.59
C PRO A 69 -5.05 -15.29 9.94
N PRO A 70 -6.09 -15.63 10.72
CA PRO A 70 -7.29 -16.30 10.20
C PRO A 70 -8.14 -15.42 9.27
N ALA A 71 -7.88 -14.11 9.24
CA ALA A 71 -8.54 -13.12 8.40
C ALA A 71 -7.56 -11.98 8.07
N PRO A 72 -7.79 -11.21 6.99
CA PRO A 72 -6.94 -10.08 6.66
C PRO A 72 -6.86 -9.07 7.79
N THR A 73 -5.68 -8.49 7.99
CA THR A 73 -5.47 -7.36 8.89
C THR A 73 -5.06 -6.14 8.09
N TYR A 74 -5.47 -4.97 8.55
CA TYR A 74 -5.36 -3.74 7.77
C TYR A 74 -4.74 -2.61 8.60
N PHE A 75 -4.16 -1.66 7.90
CA PHE A 75 -3.76 -0.37 8.43
C PHE A 75 -4.22 0.76 7.51
N HIS A 76 -4.19 1.96 8.03
CA HIS A 76 -4.61 3.16 7.31
C HIS A 76 -3.41 4.03 6.99
N LYS A 77 -3.33 4.53 5.75
CA LYS A 77 -2.37 5.58 5.36
C LYS A 77 -3.12 6.90 5.26
N PRO A 78 -2.67 7.97 5.95
CA PRO A 78 -3.20 9.31 5.75
C PRO A 78 -3.19 9.71 4.28
N VAL A 79 -4.20 10.45 3.84
CA VAL A 79 -4.29 10.90 2.44
C VAL A 79 -3.14 11.84 2.04
N THR A 80 -2.44 12.45 3.01
CA THR A 80 -1.23 13.24 2.78
C THR A 80 -0.02 12.39 2.38
N ALA A 81 -0.06 11.07 2.62
CA ALA A 81 0.97 10.15 2.12
C ALA A 81 0.89 9.95 0.60
N LEU A 82 -0.27 10.28 -0.03
CA LEU A 82 -0.51 10.08 -1.45
C LEU A 82 0.51 10.84 -2.30
N ASN A 83 1.07 10.15 -3.29
CA ASN A 83 2.03 10.68 -4.23
C ASN A 83 1.70 10.20 -5.65
N ALA A 84 2.29 10.81 -6.67
CA ALA A 84 2.01 10.52 -8.07
C ALA A 84 3.14 9.71 -8.74
N HIS A 85 2.85 9.18 -9.92
CA HIS A 85 3.87 8.73 -10.86
C HIS A 85 4.87 9.85 -11.16
N LYS A 86 6.17 9.55 -11.15
CA LYS A 86 7.29 10.48 -11.25
C LYS A 86 7.43 11.47 -10.08
N GLY A 87 6.57 11.39 -9.05
CA GLY A 87 6.70 12.17 -7.82
C GLY A 87 7.90 11.72 -6.98
N ALA A 88 8.52 12.65 -6.27
CA ALA A 88 9.62 12.36 -5.36
C ALA A 88 9.11 11.65 -4.09
N VAL A 89 9.77 10.55 -3.70
CA VAL A 89 9.58 9.91 -2.40
C VAL A 89 10.61 10.44 -1.44
N VAL A 90 10.17 11.11 -0.39
CA VAL A 90 11.05 11.82 0.54
C VAL A 90 11.42 10.93 1.70
N ARG A 91 12.74 10.59 1.81
CA ARG A 91 13.29 9.99 3.02
C ARG A 91 13.76 11.11 3.96
N PRO A 92 13.18 11.25 5.16
CA PRO A 92 13.63 12.27 6.10
C PRO A 92 15.12 12.12 6.42
N ARG A 93 15.84 13.23 6.52
CA ARG A 93 17.27 13.24 6.86
C ARG A 93 17.48 12.60 8.23
N GLY A 94 18.44 11.67 8.32
CA GLY A 94 18.72 10.90 9.52
C GLY A 94 17.97 9.57 9.64
N CYS A 95 16.97 9.31 8.78
CA CYS A 95 16.33 8.00 8.65
C CYS A 95 17.12 7.13 7.65
N LYS A 96 17.08 5.80 7.86
CA LYS A 96 17.86 4.82 7.09
C LYS A 96 17.01 3.75 6.43
N TRP A 97 15.88 3.41 7.05
CA TRP A 97 15.11 2.20 6.77
C TRP A 97 13.83 2.50 6.01
N LEU A 98 13.97 3.17 4.83
CA LEU A 98 12.87 3.40 3.90
C LEU A 98 12.82 2.24 2.90
N ASN A 99 11.83 1.37 3.04
CA ASN A 99 11.64 0.21 2.17
C ASN A 99 10.56 0.47 1.10
N TYR A 100 10.79 -0.10 -0.10
CA TYR A 100 9.75 -0.22 -1.14
C TYR A 100 8.87 -1.44 -0.86
N GLU A 101 7.62 -1.37 -1.31
CA GLU A 101 6.67 -2.47 -1.35
C GLU A 101 5.74 -2.27 -2.56
N GLY A 102 6.11 -2.90 -3.70
CA GLY A 102 5.31 -2.82 -4.93
C GLY A 102 3.99 -3.56 -4.78
N GLU A 103 2.88 -2.92 -5.15
CA GLU A 103 1.54 -3.42 -4.95
C GLU A 103 0.60 -3.10 -6.11
N ILE A 104 -0.45 -3.90 -6.25
CA ILE A 104 -1.62 -3.55 -7.02
C ILE A 104 -2.59 -2.83 -6.08
N VAL A 105 -3.28 -1.82 -6.60
CA VAL A 105 -4.22 -1.01 -5.82
C VAL A 105 -5.59 -1.05 -6.47
N VAL A 106 -6.59 -1.47 -5.69
CA VAL A 106 -8.00 -1.40 -6.08
C VAL A 106 -8.50 0.02 -5.90
N VAL A 107 -9.19 0.55 -6.91
CA VAL A 107 -9.87 1.86 -6.85
C VAL A 107 -11.36 1.65 -6.76
N ILE A 108 -11.98 2.15 -5.73
CA ILE A 108 -13.42 2.04 -5.50
C ILE A 108 -14.17 2.98 -6.48
N GLY A 109 -15.21 2.47 -7.12
CA GLY A 109 -16.00 3.21 -8.11
C GLY A 109 -17.36 3.65 -7.61
N ARG A 110 -17.92 2.95 -6.64
CA ARG A 110 -19.25 3.22 -6.08
C ARG A 110 -19.22 3.06 -4.57
N THR A 111 -20.04 3.78 -3.84
CA THR A 111 -20.17 3.62 -2.39
C THR A 111 -20.46 2.16 -2.06
N CYS A 112 -19.53 1.53 -1.31
CA CYS A 112 -19.52 0.11 -1.01
C CYS A 112 -19.66 -0.11 0.50
N ARG A 113 -20.66 -0.87 0.90
CA ARG A 113 -20.96 -1.19 2.30
C ARG A 113 -21.73 -2.50 2.38
N ASN A 114 -21.21 -3.44 3.17
CA ASN A 114 -21.82 -4.74 3.46
C ASN A 114 -22.18 -5.52 2.19
N VAL A 115 -21.19 -5.72 1.31
CA VAL A 115 -21.31 -6.48 0.06
C VAL A 115 -20.64 -7.84 0.20
N SER A 116 -21.10 -8.83 -0.54
CA SER A 116 -20.47 -10.13 -0.64
C SER A 116 -19.29 -10.12 -1.64
N PRO A 117 -18.31 -11.06 -1.53
CA PRO A 117 -17.18 -11.11 -2.46
C PRO A 117 -17.59 -11.21 -3.94
N ASP A 118 -18.62 -12.00 -4.26
CA ASP A 118 -19.16 -12.15 -5.61
C ASP A 118 -19.77 -10.87 -6.19
N MET A 119 -20.19 -9.94 -5.34
CA MET A 119 -20.74 -8.64 -5.73
C MET A 119 -19.70 -7.51 -5.69
N ALA A 120 -18.54 -7.73 -5.06
CA ALA A 120 -17.55 -6.67 -4.82
C ALA A 120 -17.04 -6.04 -6.13
N GLY A 121 -16.95 -6.82 -7.21
CA GLY A 121 -16.52 -6.35 -8.53
C GLY A 121 -17.37 -5.20 -9.09
N ASP A 122 -18.66 -5.14 -8.78
CA ASP A 122 -19.58 -4.09 -9.23
C ASP A 122 -19.29 -2.72 -8.58
N TYR A 123 -18.48 -2.71 -7.51
CA TYR A 123 -18.12 -1.51 -6.75
C TYR A 123 -16.71 -1.02 -7.06
N ILE A 124 -15.95 -1.75 -7.86
CA ILE A 124 -14.59 -1.42 -8.27
C ILE A 124 -14.63 -0.61 -9.56
N ALA A 125 -13.99 0.56 -9.59
CA ALA A 125 -13.81 1.35 -10.81
C ALA A 125 -12.76 0.73 -11.72
N GLY A 126 -11.71 0.16 -11.14
CA GLY A 126 -10.58 -0.44 -11.82
C GLY A 126 -9.39 -0.56 -10.89
N TYR A 127 -8.22 -0.68 -11.48
CA TYR A 127 -6.99 -0.99 -10.79
C TYR A 127 -5.89 -0.02 -11.20
N THR A 128 -4.93 0.15 -10.30
CA THR A 128 -3.73 0.96 -10.55
C THR A 128 -2.55 0.32 -9.83
N ILE A 129 -1.36 0.86 -10.01
CA ILE A 129 -0.14 0.42 -9.34
C ILE A 129 0.10 1.33 -8.14
N GLY A 130 0.59 0.76 -7.03
CA GLY A 130 1.05 1.52 -5.88
C GLY A 130 2.41 1.05 -5.38
N ASN A 131 3.01 1.85 -4.53
CA ASN A 131 4.17 1.44 -3.75
C ASN A 131 3.92 1.84 -2.29
N ASP A 132 3.76 0.83 -1.41
CA ASP A 132 3.49 1.04 0.01
C ASP A 132 4.79 1.25 0.78
N PHE A 133 5.50 2.36 0.48
CA PHE A 133 6.74 2.67 1.18
C PHE A 133 6.57 2.66 2.68
N GLY A 134 7.58 2.09 3.37
CA GLY A 134 7.62 1.98 4.82
C GLY A 134 8.88 2.60 5.42
N LEU A 135 8.73 3.59 6.31
CA LEU A 135 9.82 4.21 7.07
C LEU A 135 9.98 3.47 8.40
N HIS A 136 10.71 2.35 8.38
CA HIS A 136 10.79 1.43 9.51
C HIS A 136 11.52 1.99 10.73
N ASP A 137 12.26 3.10 10.59
CA ASP A 137 12.91 3.82 11.69
C ASP A 137 11.97 4.14 12.87
N PHE A 138 10.65 4.19 12.65
CA PHE A 138 9.65 4.46 13.69
C PHE A 138 8.84 3.24 14.12
N ARG A 139 9.23 2.02 13.71
CA ARG A 139 8.45 0.82 13.96
C ARG A 139 8.25 0.53 15.45
N ASP A 140 9.30 0.70 16.27
CA ASP A 140 9.23 0.48 17.71
C ASP A 140 8.15 1.33 18.38
N THR A 141 8.06 2.60 17.96
CA THR A 141 7.13 3.56 18.55
C THR A 141 5.71 3.37 18.04
N ASP A 142 5.56 3.09 16.75
CA ASP A 142 4.25 2.93 16.12
C ASP A 142 3.59 1.60 16.50
N ALA A 143 4.38 0.60 16.85
CA ALA A 143 3.90 -0.75 17.13
C ALA A 143 2.85 -1.20 16.09
N GLY A 144 1.69 -1.66 16.51
CA GLY A 144 0.62 -2.11 15.61
C GLY A 144 -0.07 -1.01 14.80
N SER A 145 0.08 0.27 15.14
CA SER A 145 -0.60 1.36 14.43
C SER A 145 -0.02 1.63 13.04
N MET A 146 1.29 1.43 12.87
CA MET A 146 2.03 1.68 11.63
C MET A 146 1.91 3.11 11.07
N LEU A 147 1.42 4.07 11.88
CA LEU A 147 1.03 5.39 11.38
C LEU A 147 2.20 6.17 10.76
N ARG A 148 3.34 6.30 11.48
CA ARG A 148 4.52 7.00 10.94
C ARG A 148 5.25 6.13 9.91
N VAL A 149 5.32 4.83 10.18
CA VAL A 149 5.98 3.86 9.29
C VAL A 149 5.38 3.91 7.90
N LYS A 150 4.06 3.88 7.79
CA LYS A 150 3.35 3.77 6.51
C LYS A 150 2.65 5.06 6.04
N GLY A 151 2.48 6.02 6.93
CA GLY A 151 1.65 7.20 6.69
C GLY A 151 2.40 8.52 6.57
N SER A 152 3.73 8.54 6.62
CA SER A 152 4.51 9.76 6.38
C SER A 152 4.28 10.27 4.96
N ASP A 153 4.43 11.57 4.77
CA ASP A 153 4.19 12.23 3.49
C ASP A 153 4.99 11.58 2.35
N THR A 154 4.38 11.50 1.17
CA THR A 154 4.93 10.94 -0.07
C THR A 154 5.06 9.41 -0.12
N LEU A 155 4.77 8.67 0.95
CA LEU A 155 5.01 7.23 1.07
C LEU A 155 3.92 6.34 0.44
N ALA A 156 2.97 6.92 -0.30
CA ALA A 156 1.97 6.19 -1.05
C ALA A 156 1.90 6.65 -2.52
N PRO A 157 2.96 6.46 -3.32
CA PRO A 157 2.86 6.69 -4.76
C PRO A 157 1.82 5.77 -5.38
N VAL A 158 0.96 6.33 -6.25
CA VAL A 158 -0.09 5.61 -6.97
C VAL A 158 -0.16 6.11 -8.41
N GLY A 159 -0.29 5.22 -9.36
CA GLY A 159 -0.37 5.52 -10.79
C GLY A 159 0.21 4.41 -11.67
N PRO A 160 0.56 4.73 -12.94
CA PRO A 160 0.42 6.04 -13.59
C PRO A 160 -1.02 6.40 -13.92
N GLY A 161 -1.92 5.44 -14.09
CA GLY A 161 -3.32 5.62 -14.42
C GLY A 161 -4.24 4.64 -13.72
N LEU A 162 -5.54 4.85 -13.87
CA LEU A 162 -6.60 3.93 -13.50
C LEU A 162 -6.96 3.09 -14.74
N VAL A 163 -6.80 1.78 -14.67
CA VAL A 163 -7.15 0.85 -15.76
C VAL A 163 -8.48 0.18 -15.43
N MET A 164 -9.48 0.46 -16.24
CA MET A 164 -10.81 -0.16 -16.17
C MET A 164 -10.88 -1.40 -17.06
N GLY A 165 -11.65 -2.40 -16.65
CA GLY A 165 -11.85 -3.63 -17.43
C GLY A 165 -10.64 -4.59 -17.43
N TRP A 166 -9.68 -4.38 -16.52
CA TRP A 166 -8.53 -5.26 -16.36
C TRP A 166 -8.91 -6.48 -15.48
N ASP A 167 -8.47 -7.65 -15.93
CA ASP A 167 -8.59 -8.90 -15.18
C ASP A 167 -7.33 -9.12 -14.35
N PHE A 168 -7.50 -9.25 -13.03
CA PHE A 168 -6.37 -9.37 -12.11
C PHE A 168 -5.83 -10.81 -11.92
N HIS A 169 -6.49 -11.84 -12.48
CA HIS A 169 -6.05 -13.23 -12.30
C HIS A 169 -4.76 -13.52 -13.06
N GLY A 170 -3.82 -14.21 -12.41
CA GLY A 170 -2.56 -14.66 -13.01
C GLY A 170 -1.64 -13.54 -13.49
N LYS A 171 -1.71 -12.35 -12.90
CA LYS A 171 -0.89 -11.20 -13.31
C LYS A 171 0.42 -11.14 -12.55
N THR A 172 1.49 -10.83 -13.29
CA THR A 172 2.82 -10.62 -12.73
C THR A 172 2.97 -9.19 -12.23
N LEU A 173 3.54 -9.07 -11.03
CA LEU A 173 4.01 -7.82 -10.43
C LEU A 173 5.52 -7.92 -10.24
N ARG A 174 6.25 -6.85 -10.59
CA ARG A 174 7.70 -6.69 -10.34
C ARG A 174 7.98 -5.34 -9.71
N THR A 175 8.91 -5.32 -8.75
CA THR A 175 9.53 -4.08 -8.31
C THR A 175 10.97 -4.07 -8.79
N LEU A 176 11.40 -2.92 -9.31
CA LEU A 176 12.77 -2.71 -9.77
C LEU A 176 13.39 -1.56 -8.97
N VAL A 177 14.68 -1.68 -8.66
CA VAL A 177 15.48 -0.60 -8.09
C VAL A 177 16.65 -0.37 -9.04
N ASN A 178 16.78 0.84 -9.58
CA ASN A 178 17.80 1.23 -10.55
C ASN A 178 17.87 0.30 -11.78
N GLY A 179 16.70 -0.25 -12.18
CA GLY A 179 16.57 -1.16 -13.32
C GLY A 179 16.71 -2.65 -12.99
N ASP A 180 17.19 -3.01 -11.80
CA ASP A 180 17.31 -4.41 -11.35
C ASP A 180 16.01 -4.89 -10.72
N VAL A 181 15.50 -6.05 -11.12
CA VAL A 181 14.31 -6.67 -10.53
C VAL A 181 14.66 -7.17 -9.13
N VAL A 182 13.98 -6.63 -8.12
CA VAL A 182 14.20 -6.93 -6.70
C VAL A 182 13.02 -7.64 -6.03
N GLN A 183 11.81 -7.48 -6.56
CA GLN A 183 10.63 -8.27 -6.18
C GLN A 183 9.96 -8.82 -7.44
N GLU A 184 9.42 -10.03 -7.34
CA GLU A 184 8.52 -10.61 -8.33
C GLU A 184 7.47 -11.45 -7.60
N GLY A 185 6.23 -11.38 -8.06
CA GLY A 185 5.12 -12.18 -7.56
C GLY A 185 3.98 -12.24 -8.56
N SER A 186 3.07 -13.16 -8.34
CA SER A 186 1.82 -13.30 -9.09
C SER A 186 0.63 -13.00 -8.21
N THR A 187 -0.44 -12.45 -8.79
CA THR A 187 -1.72 -12.28 -8.08
C THR A 187 -2.32 -13.61 -7.62
N ASP A 188 -1.94 -14.72 -8.24
CA ASP A 188 -2.36 -16.07 -7.82
C ASP A 188 -1.70 -16.51 -6.49
N GLU A 189 -0.67 -15.78 -6.02
CA GLU A 189 -0.02 -16.03 -4.73
C GLU A 189 -0.66 -15.27 -3.57
N MET A 190 -1.68 -14.46 -3.83
CA MET A 190 -2.40 -13.74 -2.79
C MET A 190 -3.18 -14.71 -1.91
N GLU A 191 -3.08 -14.55 -0.59
CA GLU A 191 -3.84 -15.33 0.39
C GLU A 191 -5.33 -14.99 0.38
N TRP A 192 -5.65 -13.73 0.13
CA TRP A 192 -6.99 -13.20 -0.08
C TRP A 192 -7.02 -12.39 -1.37
N ASP A 193 -7.92 -12.74 -2.27
CA ASP A 193 -8.07 -12.00 -3.52
C ASP A 193 -8.67 -10.59 -3.30
N MET A 194 -8.60 -9.78 -4.33
CA MET A 194 -9.00 -8.37 -4.26
C MET A 194 -10.49 -8.18 -4.01
N LEU A 195 -11.35 -9.10 -4.48
CA LEU A 195 -12.79 -9.04 -4.25
C LEU A 195 -13.12 -9.36 -2.79
N TYR A 196 -12.44 -10.37 -2.23
CA TYR A 196 -12.58 -10.71 -0.83
C TYR A 196 -12.13 -9.56 0.09
N LEU A 197 -10.99 -8.91 -0.20
CA LEU A 197 -10.51 -7.77 0.59
C LEU A 197 -11.49 -6.60 0.59
N VAL A 198 -12.06 -6.25 -0.57
CA VAL A 198 -13.09 -5.20 -0.66
C VAL A 198 -14.32 -5.56 0.16
N ALA A 199 -14.82 -6.80 0.02
CA ALA A 199 -15.99 -7.27 0.75
C ALA A 199 -15.74 -7.28 2.26
N ASP A 200 -14.56 -7.75 2.70
CA ASP A 200 -14.22 -7.85 4.13
C ASP A 200 -14.16 -6.47 4.80
N ILE A 201 -13.46 -5.50 4.23
CA ILE A 201 -13.44 -4.11 4.75
C ILE A 201 -14.83 -3.50 4.74
N ALA A 202 -15.57 -3.70 3.65
CA ALA A 202 -16.89 -3.10 3.49
C ALA A 202 -17.93 -3.60 4.50
N ARG A 203 -17.68 -4.67 5.24
CA ARG A 203 -18.57 -5.12 6.34
C ARG A 203 -18.68 -4.09 7.45
N THR A 204 -17.59 -3.38 7.75
CA THR A 204 -17.53 -2.45 8.89
C THR A 204 -17.19 -1.01 8.48
N ILE A 205 -16.49 -0.80 7.38
CA ILE A 205 -16.03 0.51 6.91
C ILE A 205 -16.65 0.80 5.56
N THR A 206 -17.41 1.90 5.43
CA THR A 206 -17.92 2.35 4.14
C THR A 206 -16.76 2.82 3.26
N LEU A 207 -16.63 2.22 2.08
CA LEU A 207 -15.72 2.67 1.04
C LEU A 207 -16.46 3.62 0.08
N LEU A 208 -15.80 4.72 -0.29
CA LEU A 208 -16.37 5.76 -1.15
C LEU A 208 -15.69 5.74 -2.53
N PRO A 209 -16.35 6.27 -3.58
CA PRO A 209 -15.71 6.41 -4.89
C PRO A 209 -14.37 7.14 -4.79
N GLY A 210 -13.34 6.57 -5.39
CA GLY A 210 -11.97 7.07 -5.35
C GLY A 210 -11.11 6.56 -4.20
N ASP A 211 -11.68 5.90 -3.18
CA ASP A 211 -10.90 5.28 -2.11
C ASP A 211 -9.97 4.19 -2.66
N LEU A 212 -8.82 4.04 -2.02
CA LEU A 212 -7.75 3.13 -2.42
C LEU A 212 -7.59 1.99 -1.43
N LEU A 213 -7.46 0.77 -1.97
CA LEU A 213 -7.09 -0.42 -1.21
C LEU A 213 -5.82 -1.02 -1.80
N PHE A 214 -4.72 -0.92 -1.07
CA PHE A 214 -3.46 -1.59 -1.35
C PHE A 214 -3.59 -3.07 -0.98
N THR A 215 -3.17 -3.97 -1.87
CA THR A 215 -3.52 -5.38 -1.80
C THR A 215 -2.39 -6.30 -1.35
N GLY A 216 -1.28 -5.71 -0.88
CA GLY A 216 -0.12 -6.44 -0.38
C GLY A 216 1.00 -6.59 -1.40
N THR A 217 2.19 -6.87 -0.89
CA THR A 217 3.45 -6.97 -1.63
C THR A 217 4.06 -8.37 -1.51
N PRO A 218 4.77 -8.89 -2.53
CA PRO A 218 5.57 -10.11 -2.42
C PRO A 218 6.82 -9.90 -1.53
N ALA A 219 7.56 -10.97 -1.26
CA ALA A 219 8.82 -10.94 -0.52
C ALA A 219 9.86 -9.99 -1.14
N ASN A 220 10.95 -9.74 -0.41
CA ASN A 220 12.13 -8.94 -0.81
C ASN A 220 11.93 -7.43 -0.81
N SER A 221 11.05 -6.88 0.07
CA SER A 221 11.11 -5.45 0.40
C SER A 221 12.42 -5.13 1.12
N ARG A 222 13.16 -4.14 0.64
CA ARG A 222 14.49 -3.76 1.17
C ARG A 222 14.65 -2.24 1.21
N PRO A 223 15.58 -1.71 2.02
CA PRO A 223 15.82 -0.28 2.10
C PRO A 223 16.39 0.29 0.81
N VAL A 224 15.94 1.50 0.48
CA VAL A 224 16.44 2.33 -0.62
C VAL A 224 17.08 3.61 -0.09
N GLN A 225 17.94 4.21 -0.91
CA GLN A 225 18.70 5.40 -0.59
C GLN A 225 18.26 6.60 -1.45
N PRO A 226 18.48 7.84 -0.99
CA PRO A 226 18.36 9.01 -1.87
C PRO A 226 19.24 8.85 -3.11
N GLY A 227 18.63 9.12 -4.28
CA GLY A 227 19.22 8.88 -5.60
C GLY A 227 18.70 7.63 -6.28
N ASP A 228 18.14 6.66 -5.55
CA ASP A 228 17.54 5.47 -6.16
C ASP A 228 16.25 5.79 -6.92
N VAL A 229 16.06 5.05 -8.02
CA VAL A 229 14.83 5.01 -8.79
C VAL A 229 14.12 3.71 -8.47
N VAL A 230 12.89 3.81 -7.99
CA VAL A 230 12.06 2.63 -7.69
C VAL A 230 10.91 2.57 -8.69
N GLU A 231 10.77 1.45 -9.35
CA GLU A 231 9.72 1.20 -10.32
C GLU A 231 8.89 -0.01 -9.90
N VAL A 232 7.59 0.08 -10.09
CA VAL A 232 6.68 -1.06 -9.92
C VAL A 232 5.99 -1.30 -11.26
N GLU A 233 6.17 -2.50 -11.79
CA GLU A 233 5.59 -2.92 -13.06
C GLU A 233 4.54 -4.00 -12.80
N VAL A 234 3.36 -3.83 -13.39
CA VAL A 234 2.28 -4.82 -13.34
C VAL A 234 1.77 -5.08 -14.74
N GLU A 235 1.69 -6.37 -15.09
CA GLU A 235 1.21 -6.82 -16.39
C GLU A 235 -0.19 -6.26 -16.70
N GLY A 236 -0.28 -5.46 -17.77
CA GLY A 236 -1.53 -4.82 -18.21
C GLY A 236 -1.92 -3.53 -17.50
N LEU A 237 -1.20 -3.11 -16.43
CA LEU A 237 -1.37 -1.81 -15.78
C LEU A 237 -0.26 -0.81 -16.12
N GLY A 238 0.90 -1.28 -16.61
CA GLY A 238 2.04 -0.44 -16.97
C GLY A 238 3.07 -0.35 -15.86
N ARG A 239 3.68 0.83 -15.68
CA ARG A 239 4.81 1.05 -14.76
C ARG A 239 4.66 2.35 -13.98
N LEU A 240 4.73 2.26 -12.67
CA LEU A 240 4.84 3.38 -11.72
C LEU A 240 6.32 3.62 -11.43
N THR A 241 6.81 4.84 -11.61
CA THR A 241 8.22 5.20 -11.38
C THR A 241 8.30 6.34 -10.39
N ASN A 242 9.18 6.23 -9.39
CA ASN A 242 9.44 7.27 -8.40
C ASN A 242 10.94 7.40 -8.10
N HIS A 243 11.38 8.61 -7.78
CA HIS A 243 12.75 8.90 -7.34
C HIS A 243 12.78 9.12 -5.84
N VAL A 244 13.70 8.45 -5.15
CA VAL A 244 13.94 8.65 -3.73
C VAL A 244 14.84 9.88 -3.55
N VAL A 245 14.44 10.81 -2.69
CA VAL A 245 15.20 12.02 -2.38
C VAL A 245 15.40 12.15 -0.88
N GLU A 246 16.49 12.82 -0.48
CA GLU A 246 16.68 13.18 0.91
C GLU A 246 15.80 14.36 1.28
N GLY A 247 15.10 14.29 2.40
CA GLY A 247 14.32 15.39 2.93
C GLY A 247 15.18 16.60 3.29
N PRO A 248 14.67 17.82 3.13
CA PRO A 248 15.43 19.04 3.43
C PRO A 248 15.76 19.19 4.92
N ASN A 249 14.93 18.62 5.78
CA ASN A 249 15.03 18.74 7.23
C ASN A 249 15.27 17.40 7.89
N ALA A 250 16.08 17.38 8.95
CA ALA A 250 16.18 16.23 9.84
C ALA A 250 14.94 16.15 10.75
N ILE A 251 14.67 14.93 11.25
CA ILE A 251 13.69 14.73 12.31
C ILE A 251 14.12 15.57 13.53
N ARG A 252 13.18 16.33 14.09
CA ARG A 252 13.44 17.15 15.29
C ARG A 252 13.85 16.26 16.47
N ALA A 253 15.03 16.51 17.01
CA ALA A 253 15.59 15.72 18.12
C ALA A 253 15.00 16.08 19.49
N ASP A 254 14.33 17.24 19.59
CA ASP A 254 13.80 17.80 20.84
C ASP A 254 12.33 17.41 21.11
N VAL A 255 11.68 16.69 20.21
CA VAL A 255 10.28 16.31 20.36
C VAL A 255 9.95 14.95 19.71
N GLY A 256 9.16 14.14 20.42
CA GLY A 256 8.60 12.91 19.92
C GLY A 256 9.60 11.76 19.76
N ALA A 257 9.14 10.72 19.09
CA ALA A 257 9.96 9.53 18.81
C ALA A 257 11.10 9.87 17.86
N GLN A 258 12.26 9.29 18.12
CA GLN A 258 13.45 9.41 17.29
C GLN A 258 13.60 8.17 16.40
N PRO A 259 14.26 8.30 15.22
CA PRO A 259 14.63 7.16 14.40
C PRO A 259 15.39 6.11 15.23
N SER A 260 15.02 4.84 15.09
CA SER A 260 15.56 3.71 15.83
C SER A 260 16.32 2.76 14.91
N GLU A 261 17.35 2.12 15.47
CA GLU A 261 18.10 1.02 14.84
C GLU A 261 18.00 -0.26 15.71
N SER A 262 16.88 -0.45 16.40
CA SER A 262 16.63 -1.65 17.18
C SER A 262 16.67 -2.91 16.32
N GLU A 263 16.78 -4.06 16.96
CA GLU A 263 16.72 -5.35 16.27
C GLU A 263 15.39 -5.51 15.48
N GLU A 264 14.29 -5.08 16.05
CA GLU A 264 12.97 -5.15 15.39
C GLU A 264 12.93 -4.31 14.12
N VAL A 265 13.47 -3.09 14.17
CA VAL A 265 13.58 -2.19 13.01
C VAL A 265 14.44 -2.82 11.92
N VAL A 266 15.66 -3.24 12.26
CA VAL A 266 16.63 -3.76 11.30
C VAL A 266 16.17 -5.09 10.71
N SER A 267 15.66 -6.01 11.53
CA SER A 267 15.15 -7.31 11.06
C SER A 267 13.93 -7.15 10.14
N THR A 268 13.06 -6.18 10.41
CA THR A 268 11.93 -5.88 9.53
C THR A 268 12.39 -5.27 8.21
N ALA A 269 13.34 -4.32 8.26
CA ALA A 269 13.83 -3.64 7.07
C ALA A 269 14.63 -4.57 6.15
N LEU A 270 15.40 -5.50 6.70
CA LEU A 270 16.25 -6.43 5.95
C LEU A 270 15.55 -7.79 5.67
N GLY A 271 14.46 -8.10 6.39
CA GLY A 271 13.68 -9.30 6.15
C GLY A 271 14.53 -10.58 6.21
N GLY A 272 14.42 -11.43 5.17
CA GLY A 272 15.13 -12.71 5.09
C GLY A 272 16.65 -12.61 5.06
N ASP A 273 17.22 -11.42 4.75
CA ASP A 273 18.66 -11.18 4.69
C ASP A 273 19.26 -10.84 6.08
N TRP A 274 18.40 -10.71 7.08
CA TRP A 274 18.82 -10.46 8.44
C TRP A 274 19.23 -11.75 9.16
N GLU A 275 20.52 -11.87 9.48
CA GLU A 275 21.03 -12.90 10.38
C GLU A 275 21.15 -12.36 11.80
N PHE A 276 20.29 -12.84 12.69
CA PHE A 276 20.34 -12.49 14.10
C PHE A 276 21.54 -13.12 14.79
N ARG A 277 22.41 -12.29 15.38
CA ARG A 277 23.63 -12.72 16.08
C ARG A 277 23.50 -12.77 17.61
N GLY A 278 22.28 -12.71 18.15
CA GLY A 278 22.00 -12.70 19.59
C GLY A 278 21.03 -13.78 20.04
N VAL A 279 20.61 -13.72 21.30
CA VAL A 279 19.55 -14.60 21.83
C VAL A 279 18.21 -14.11 21.29
N ARG A 280 17.52 -14.93 20.50
CA ARG A 280 16.13 -14.62 20.10
C ARG A 280 15.27 -14.56 21.36
N THR A 281 14.81 -13.37 21.70
CA THR A 281 13.57 -13.28 22.47
C THR A 281 12.47 -13.83 21.54
N PRO A 282 11.66 -14.80 21.97
CA PRO A 282 10.53 -15.25 21.16
C PRO A 282 9.78 -14.00 20.70
N SER A 283 9.57 -13.86 19.39
CA SER A 283 8.68 -12.82 18.89
C SER A 283 7.41 -12.96 19.70
N LYS A 284 7.00 -11.91 20.41
CA LYS A 284 5.66 -11.88 20.98
C LYS A 284 4.76 -12.21 19.81
N ASP A 285 4.05 -13.34 19.90
CA ASP A 285 3.07 -13.71 18.89
C ASP A 285 2.24 -12.45 18.63
N LEU A 286 2.38 -11.86 17.45
CA LEU A 286 1.64 -10.65 17.06
C LEU A 286 0.12 -10.89 17.15
N TYR A 287 -0.25 -12.16 17.29
CA TYR A 287 -1.61 -12.60 17.54
C TYR A 287 -1.57 -13.55 18.75
N PRO A 288 -2.12 -13.15 19.91
CA PRO A 288 -2.30 -14.08 21.00
C PRO A 288 -3.03 -15.33 20.47
N SER A 289 -2.47 -16.48 20.78
CA SER A 289 -3.13 -17.75 20.52
C SER A 289 -4.59 -17.60 20.93
N THR A 290 -5.50 -17.98 20.03
CA THR A 290 -6.96 -17.98 20.20
C THR A 290 -7.35 -18.08 21.66
N VAL A 291 -7.99 -17.03 22.18
CA VAL A 291 -8.68 -17.12 23.47
C VAL A 291 -9.64 -18.28 23.33
N ASP A 292 -9.46 -19.31 24.13
CA ASP A 292 -10.39 -20.44 24.16
C ASP A 292 -11.79 -19.88 24.48
N PRO A 293 -12.77 -20.01 23.57
CA PRO A 293 -14.11 -19.45 23.79
C PRO A 293 -14.78 -19.96 25.06
N SER A 294 -14.29 -21.07 25.65
CA SER A 294 -14.79 -21.64 26.89
C SER A 294 -14.33 -20.89 28.14
N THR A 295 -13.37 -19.94 28.01
CA THR A 295 -12.84 -19.15 29.15
C THR A 295 -13.39 -17.73 29.22
N VAL A 296 -14.27 -17.31 28.30
CA VAL A 296 -14.95 -16.03 28.38
C VAL A 296 -16.13 -16.17 29.34
N ASP A 297 -15.95 -15.73 30.56
CA ASP A 297 -17.02 -15.67 31.56
C ASP A 297 -18.08 -14.64 31.09
N ALA A 298 -19.25 -15.15 30.73
CA ALA A 298 -20.39 -14.36 30.25
C ALA A 298 -20.89 -13.33 31.28
N SER A 299 -20.43 -13.40 32.54
CA SER A 299 -20.81 -12.47 33.62
C SER A 299 -20.16 -11.08 33.49
N THR A 300 -19.06 -10.94 32.75
CA THR A 300 -18.36 -9.65 32.58
C THR A 300 -18.94 -8.75 31.49
N VAL A 301 -19.82 -9.26 30.63
CA VAL A 301 -20.42 -8.49 29.54
C VAL A 301 -21.67 -7.71 29.97
N THR A 302 -22.33 -8.16 31.06
CA THR A 302 -23.57 -7.54 31.56
C THR A 302 -23.34 -6.34 32.46
N ALA A 303 -22.19 -6.21 33.11
CA ALA A 303 -21.91 -5.10 34.04
C ALA A 303 -21.64 -3.75 33.36
N ALA A 304 -21.29 -3.73 32.08
CA ALA A 304 -20.98 -2.49 31.34
C ALA A 304 -22.22 -1.84 30.69
N ALA A 305 -23.38 -2.50 30.72
CA ALA A 305 -24.62 -2.01 30.13
C ALA A 305 -25.53 -1.28 31.17
N GLU A 306 -25.32 -1.52 32.47
CA GLU A 306 -26.18 -0.96 33.54
C GLU A 306 -25.66 0.35 34.12
N GLU A 307 -24.51 0.86 33.76
CA GLU A 307 -23.96 2.16 34.21
C GLU A 307 -24.26 3.33 33.26
N ARG A 308 -25.15 3.18 32.29
CA ARG A 308 -25.55 4.25 31.38
C ARG A 308 -27.09 4.37 31.24
N GLU A 309 -27.78 4.45 32.37
CA GLU A 309 -29.14 5.07 32.43
C GLU A 309 -29.13 6.25 33.37
#